data_12e544abc87252baa6d2ef3a270dc775
#
_entry.id   12e544abc87252baa6d2ef3a270dc775
#
_cell.length_a   1.000
_cell.length_b   1.000
_cell.length_c   1.000
_cell.angle_alpha   90.00
_cell.angle_beta   90.00
_cell.angle_gamma   90.00
#
_symmetry.space_group_name_H-M   'P 1'
#
loop_
_entity.id
_entity.type
_entity.pdbx_description
1 polymer ?
#
loop_
_entity_poly.entity_id
_entity_poly.type
_entity_poly.pdbx_seq_one_letter_code
_entity_poly.pdbx_strand_id
1 'polypeptide(L)'
;YYRRAKRLKILATEPLEIVNDALGYTIKYELDSFIHEYNTQLSLYTGFPLFREMQSNNMAETEKWDAARKVAYEGSILHFMRSVFHKKLNEAGFEIQFIVKNNNIETAIPLKDYYGSMRFYRDDSSNTVEIMPIQKEIAVIYKNETPSTLFLDSNRDASAAFQLSVVSFLPNETLDIEQNGFYFEQKDITINGYWAWEKIADMLPYDYKDRSTATETIEVNTTSVNAAPPV
;
A
#
# COMPACT_ATOMS: atom_id res chain seq x y z
N TYR A 1 5.71 -10.14 -34.36
CA TYR A 1 4.60 -10.78 -33.59
C TYR A 1 4.86 -12.29 -33.56
N TYR A 2 5.51 -12.77 -32.50
CA TYR A 2 5.76 -14.21 -32.36
C TYR A 2 4.52 -14.87 -31.76
N ARG A 3 3.72 -15.58 -32.57
CA ARG A 3 2.52 -16.35 -32.18
C ARG A 3 2.77 -17.43 -31.09
N ARG A 4 4.00 -17.63 -30.65
CA ARG A 4 4.39 -18.59 -29.59
C ARG A 4 4.78 -17.94 -28.28
N ALA A 5 4.86 -16.61 -28.20
CA ALA A 5 5.19 -15.94 -26.96
C ALA A 5 3.95 -16.00 -26.03
N LYS A 6 4.06 -16.74 -24.95
CA LYS A 6 3.04 -16.79 -23.89
C LYS A 6 3.09 -15.53 -22.99
N ARG A 7 3.97 -14.58 -23.32
CA ARG A 7 4.34 -13.41 -22.53
C ARG A 7 4.52 -12.20 -23.43
N LEU A 8 3.98 -11.05 -22.98
CA LEU A 8 4.34 -9.73 -23.50
C LEU A 8 5.31 -9.08 -22.50
N LYS A 9 6.42 -8.54 -22.98
CA LYS A 9 7.30 -7.69 -22.20
C LYS A 9 7.37 -6.31 -22.87
N ILE A 10 7.17 -5.25 -22.06
CA ILE A 10 7.27 -3.86 -22.49
C ILE A 10 8.37 -3.20 -21.66
N LEU A 11 9.22 -2.43 -22.32
CA LEU A 11 10.23 -1.56 -21.72
C LEU A 11 9.94 -0.15 -22.21
N ALA A 12 10.06 0.83 -21.34
CA ALA A 12 9.99 2.23 -21.69
C ALA A 12 11.41 2.75 -21.99
N THR A 13 11.55 3.56 -23.03
CA THR A 13 12.81 4.25 -23.38
C THR A 13 12.95 5.59 -22.67
N GLU A 14 11.82 6.13 -22.22
CA GLU A 14 11.71 7.39 -21.49
C GLU A 14 10.69 7.22 -20.36
N PRO A 15 10.79 7.99 -19.27
CA PRO A 15 9.79 7.96 -18.21
C PRO A 15 8.39 8.31 -18.72
N LEU A 16 7.38 7.67 -18.16
CA LEU A 16 5.98 7.97 -18.46
C LEU A 16 5.56 9.21 -17.68
N GLU A 17 4.96 10.18 -18.37
CA GLU A 17 4.34 11.36 -17.74
C GLU A 17 2.85 11.08 -17.50
N ILE A 18 2.44 11.07 -16.23
CA ILE A 18 1.08 10.75 -15.81
C ILE A 18 0.52 11.94 -15.05
N VAL A 19 -0.60 12.48 -15.50
CA VAL A 19 -1.35 13.51 -14.78
C VAL A 19 -2.49 12.85 -14.01
N ASN A 20 -2.50 13.03 -12.70
CA ASN A 20 -3.51 12.52 -11.80
C ASN A 20 -4.30 13.68 -11.18
N ASP A 21 -5.34 14.12 -11.89
CA ASP A 21 -6.21 15.22 -11.45
C ASP A 21 -7.03 14.87 -10.21
N ALA A 22 -7.28 13.57 -9.96
CA ALA A 22 -8.04 13.12 -8.81
C ALA A 22 -7.28 13.34 -7.50
N LEU A 23 -5.98 13.08 -7.51
CA LEU A 23 -5.10 13.25 -6.35
C LEU A 23 -4.25 14.52 -6.40
N GLY A 24 -4.32 15.30 -7.49
CA GLY A 24 -3.54 16.53 -7.66
C GLY A 24 -2.03 16.28 -7.76
N TYR A 25 -1.61 15.24 -8.50
CA TYR A 25 -0.21 14.95 -8.75
C TYR A 25 0.11 14.85 -10.25
N THR A 26 1.31 15.29 -10.62
CA THR A 26 1.98 14.87 -11.85
C THR A 26 3.04 13.84 -11.46
N ILE A 27 3.02 12.68 -12.11
CA ILE A 27 3.90 11.56 -11.78
C ILE A 27 4.81 11.29 -12.98
N LYS A 28 6.11 11.39 -12.77
CA LYS A 28 7.12 10.92 -13.71
C LYS A 28 7.49 9.50 -13.30
N TYR A 29 7.05 8.50 -14.07
CA TYR A 29 7.20 7.09 -13.73
C TYR A 29 8.28 6.44 -14.58
N GLU A 30 9.41 6.08 -13.98
CA GLU A 30 10.47 5.30 -14.62
C GLU A 30 10.08 3.83 -14.62
N LEU A 31 9.53 3.35 -15.73
CA LEU A 31 9.12 1.95 -15.88
C LEU A 31 10.36 1.07 -16.10
N ASP A 32 10.72 0.25 -15.11
CA ASP A 32 11.76 -0.76 -15.25
C ASP A 32 11.31 -1.89 -16.20
N SER A 33 10.13 -2.44 -15.93
CA SER A 33 9.54 -3.46 -16.81
C SER A 33 8.05 -3.59 -16.60
N PHE A 34 7.34 -3.95 -17.68
CA PHE A 34 5.98 -4.46 -17.65
C PHE A 34 5.97 -5.84 -18.33
N ILE A 35 5.39 -6.81 -17.65
CA ILE A 35 5.25 -8.19 -18.14
C ILE A 35 3.79 -8.60 -18.03
N HIS A 36 3.21 -9.11 -19.11
CA HIS A 36 1.90 -9.73 -19.09
C HIS A 36 2.00 -11.19 -19.53
N GLU A 37 1.58 -12.11 -18.67
CA GLU A 37 1.53 -13.55 -18.91
C GLU A 37 0.14 -13.94 -19.39
N TYR A 38 0.01 -14.29 -20.68
CA TYR A 38 -1.30 -14.59 -21.28
C TYR A 38 -1.98 -15.86 -20.72
N ASN A 39 -1.21 -16.81 -20.19
CA ASN A 39 -1.78 -18.05 -19.66
C ASN A 39 -2.46 -17.87 -18.31
N THR A 40 -1.89 -17.01 -17.46
CA THR A 40 -2.36 -16.75 -16.10
C THR A 40 -3.13 -15.45 -16.00
N GLN A 41 -3.15 -14.63 -17.08
CA GLN A 41 -3.70 -13.28 -17.12
C GLN A 41 -3.04 -12.36 -16.08
N LEU A 42 -1.83 -12.70 -15.63
CA LEU A 42 -1.08 -11.93 -14.66
C LEU A 42 -0.31 -10.80 -15.35
N SER A 43 -0.45 -9.59 -14.85
CA SER A 43 0.35 -8.43 -15.24
C SER A 43 1.23 -8.01 -14.07
N LEU A 44 2.53 -7.96 -14.30
CA LEU A 44 3.53 -7.48 -13.35
C LEU A 44 4.22 -6.26 -13.92
N TYR A 45 4.37 -5.23 -13.13
CA TYR A 45 5.16 -4.06 -13.49
C TYR A 45 5.95 -3.55 -12.29
N THR A 46 7.14 -3.06 -12.56
CA THR A 46 8.03 -2.45 -11.57
C THR A 46 8.55 -1.13 -12.12
N GLY A 47 8.79 -0.17 -11.24
CA GLY A 47 9.31 1.13 -11.62
C GLY A 47 9.36 2.08 -10.44
N PHE A 48 9.86 3.29 -10.70
CA PHE A 48 10.09 4.31 -9.69
C PHE A 48 9.28 5.56 -10.01
N PRO A 49 8.27 5.91 -9.18
CA PRO A 49 7.50 7.12 -9.34
C PRO A 49 8.21 8.32 -8.72
N LEU A 50 8.26 9.43 -9.44
CA LEU A 50 8.61 10.74 -8.91
C LEU A 50 7.37 11.63 -8.96
N PHE A 51 6.87 12.01 -7.80
CA PHE A 51 5.68 12.83 -7.66
C PHE A 51 6.01 14.32 -7.62
N ARG A 52 5.15 15.12 -8.24
CA ARG A 52 5.10 16.58 -8.09
C ARG A 52 3.67 16.97 -7.77
N GLU A 53 3.47 17.67 -6.65
CA GLU A 53 2.14 18.22 -6.32
C GLU A 53 1.73 19.29 -7.34
N MET A 54 0.50 19.21 -7.79
CA MET A 54 -0.12 20.25 -8.58
C MET A 54 -0.46 21.45 -7.68
N GLN A 55 -0.37 22.63 -8.24
CA GLN A 55 -0.69 23.86 -7.52
C GLN A 55 -2.05 24.36 -7.97
N SER A 56 -2.89 24.77 -7.02
CA SER A 56 -4.15 25.43 -7.29
C SER A 56 -4.33 26.63 -6.35
N ASN A 57 -4.86 27.72 -6.91
CA ASN A 57 -5.30 28.88 -6.13
C ASN A 57 -6.75 28.71 -5.62
N ASN A 58 -7.41 27.60 -5.98
CA ASN A 58 -8.77 27.27 -5.55
C ASN A 58 -8.70 26.36 -4.30
N MET A 59 -9.08 26.92 -3.14
CA MET A 59 -9.08 26.19 -1.86
C MET A 59 -9.94 24.92 -1.93
N ALA A 60 -11.11 24.98 -2.57
CA ALA A 60 -11.99 23.80 -2.69
C ALA A 60 -11.36 22.66 -3.50
N GLU A 61 -10.48 22.98 -4.45
CA GLU A 61 -9.74 21.97 -5.22
C GLU A 61 -8.64 21.34 -4.39
N THR A 62 -7.90 22.11 -3.62
CA THR A 62 -6.86 21.59 -2.71
C THR A 62 -7.46 20.72 -1.61
N GLU A 63 -8.57 21.12 -1.00
CA GLU A 63 -9.32 20.32 -0.02
C GLU A 63 -9.84 19.01 -0.63
N LYS A 64 -10.32 19.04 -1.87
CA LYS A 64 -10.73 17.84 -2.60
C LYS A 64 -9.55 16.88 -2.81
N TRP A 65 -8.37 17.38 -3.18
CA TRP A 65 -7.17 16.56 -3.33
C TRP A 65 -6.71 15.96 -1.99
N ASP A 66 -6.69 16.74 -0.92
CA ASP A 66 -6.31 16.26 0.41
C ASP A 66 -7.27 15.16 0.90
N ALA A 67 -8.57 15.32 0.71
CA ALA A 67 -9.56 14.29 1.02
C ALA A 67 -9.38 13.02 0.17
N ALA A 68 -9.13 13.16 -1.13
CA ALA A 68 -8.90 12.03 -2.03
C ALA A 68 -7.58 11.28 -1.69
N ARG A 69 -6.52 12.01 -1.34
CA ARG A 69 -5.25 11.43 -0.90
C ARG A 69 -5.40 10.64 0.40
N LYS A 70 -6.22 11.15 1.33
CA LYS A 70 -6.52 10.42 2.57
C LYS A 70 -7.20 9.09 2.29
N VAL A 71 -8.21 9.08 1.42
CA VAL A 71 -8.88 7.85 0.99
C VAL A 71 -7.89 6.90 0.28
N ALA A 72 -7.05 7.41 -0.63
CA ALA A 72 -6.03 6.61 -1.30
C ALA A 72 -4.94 6.06 -0.35
N TYR A 73 -4.73 6.70 0.80
CA TYR A 73 -3.77 6.24 1.82
C TYR A 73 -4.36 5.13 2.70
N GLU A 74 -5.59 5.32 3.19
CA GLU A 74 -6.25 4.40 4.12
C GLU A 74 -6.42 3.01 3.47
N GLY A 75 -5.95 1.96 4.12
CA GLY A 75 -5.97 0.58 3.60
C GLY A 75 -4.91 0.24 2.54
N SER A 76 -4.20 1.24 1.97
CA SER A 76 -3.18 1.01 0.94
C SER A 76 -1.98 0.18 1.43
N ILE A 77 -1.19 -0.32 0.50
CA ILE A 77 0.08 -0.98 0.81
C ILE A 77 1.05 -0.04 1.54
N LEU A 78 1.06 1.26 1.22
CA LEU A 78 1.86 2.27 1.91
C LEU A 78 1.44 2.39 3.39
N HIS A 79 0.14 2.44 3.67
CA HIS A 79 -0.40 2.44 5.02
C HIS A 79 -0.02 1.16 5.78
N PHE A 80 -0.13 0.01 5.12
CA PHE A 80 0.24 -1.28 5.70
C PHE A 80 1.73 -1.34 6.06
N MET A 81 2.64 -0.99 5.15
CA MET A 81 4.07 -1.04 5.40
C MET A 81 4.50 -0.12 6.54
N ARG A 82 3.96 1.10 6.62
CA ARG A 82 4.16 2.00 7.76
C ARG A 82 3.62 1.41 9.06
N SER A 83 2.47 0.76 9.02
CA SER A 83 1.87 0.11 10.18
C SER A 83 2.68 -1.09 10.66
N VAL A 84 3.31 -1.84 9.75
CA VAL A 84 4.31 -2.89 10.08
C VAL A 84 5.50 -2.28 10.77
N PHE A 85 6.11 -1.24 10.18
CA PHE A 85 7.29 -0.56 10.73
C PHE A 85 7.06 -0.08 12.18
N HIS A 86 5.90 0.54 12.44
CA HIS A 86 5.54 1.09 13.75
C HIS A 86 4.90 0.07 14.71
N LYS A 87 4.72 -1.18 14.31
CA LYS A 87 3.97 -2.21 15.07
C LYS A 87 2.54 -1.82 15.41
N LYS A 88 1.84 -1.14 14.49
CA LYS A 88 0.48 -0.60 14.69
C LYS A 88 -0.59 -1.25 13.81
N LEU A 89 -0.37 -2.45 13.31
CA LEU A 89 -1.29 -3.11 12.37
C LEU A 89 -2.72 -3.19 12.90
N ASN A 90 -2.93 -3.63 14.16
CA ASN A 90 -4.26 -3.70 14.75
C ASN A 90 -4.90 -2.32 14.92
N GLU A 91 -4.14 -1.35 15.41
CA GLU A 91 -4.59 0.04 15.61
C GLU A 91 -4.97 0.70 14.29
N ALA A 92 -4.24 0.37 13.23
CA ALA A 92 -4.48 0.85 11.87
C ALA A 92 -5.66 0.14 11.18
N GLY A 93 -6.27 -0.89 11.78
CA GLY A 93 -7.42 -1.61 11.22
C GLY A 93 -7.07 -2.79 10.31
N PHE A 94 -5.81 -3.24 10.32
CA PHE A 94 -5.38 -4.41 9.57
C PHE A 94 -5.53 -5.70 10.37
N GLU A 95 -5.98 -6.76 9.70
CA GLU A 95 -5.94 -8.14 10.18
C GLU A 95 -5.13 -8.97 9.22
N ILE A 96 -4.28 -9.88 9.76
CA ILE A 96 -3.47 -10.80 8.97
C ILE A 96 -3.91 -12.23 9.22
N GLN A 97 -4.00 -12.99 8.14
CA GLN A 97 -4.27 -14.42 8.16
C GLN A 97 -3.22 -15.14 7.32
N PHE A 98 -2.80 -16.33 7.73
CA PHE A 98 -2.03 -17.21 6.86
C PHE A 98 -2.95 -17.93 5.89
N ILE A 99 -2.55 -18.01 4.62
CA ILE A 99 -3.17 -18.88 3.64
C ILE A 99 -2.39 -20.20 3.60
N VAL A 100 -3.03 -21.25 4.07
CA VAL A 100 -2.45 -22.59 4.10
C VAL A 100 -3.14 -23.45 3.06
N LYS A 101 -2.37 -24.02 2.13
CA LYS A 101 -2.88 -24.88 1.09
C LYS A 101 -2.62 -26.35 1.45
N ASN A 102 -3.68 -27.11 1.62
CA ASN A 102 -3.63 -28.54 1.88
C ASN A 102 -4.57 -29.28 0.89
N ASN A 103 -4.03 -30.23 0.12
CA ASN A 103 -4.78 -31.00 -0.88
C ASN A 103 -5.66 -30.15 -1.81
N ASN A 104 -5.12 -29.04 -2.34
CA ASN A 104 -5.82 -28.06 -3.17
C ASN A 104 -6.96 -27.28 -2.47
N ILE A 105 -7.09 -27.40 -1.14
CA ILE A 105 -8.00 -26.59 -0.34
C ILE A 105 -7.17 -25.48 0.31
N GLU A 106 -7.52 -24.25 0.06
CA GLU A 106 -6.94 -23.06 0.71
C GLU A 106 -7.76 -22.75 1.96
N THR A 107 -7.06 -22.59 3.08
CA THR A 107 -7.66 -22.24 4.38
C THR A 107 -6.97 -21.01 4.92
N ALA A 108 -7.76 -20.01 5.27
CA ALA A 108 -7.29 -18.82 5.95
C ALA A 108 -7.26 -19.05 7.46
N ILE A 109 -6.12 -18.81 8.10
CA ILE A 109 -5.90 -19.00 9.53
C ILE A 109 -5.57 -17.63 10.15
N PRO A 110 -6.49 -17.05 10.94
CA PRO A 110 -6.26 -15.77 11.62
C PRO A 110 -5.07 -15.83 12.56
N LEU A 111 -4.21 -14.81 12.52
CA LEU A 111 -3.06 -14.69 13.40
C LEU A 111 -3.43 -13.91 14.66
N LYS A 112 -2.87 -14.34 15.79
CA LYS A 112 -2.96 -13.61 17.07
C LYS A 112 -1.73 -12.74 17.32
N ASP A 113 -0.56 -13.27 16.97
CA ASP A 113 0.72 -12.56 17.03
C ASP A 113 1.24 -12.34 15.61
N TYR A 114 0.98 -11.15 15.07
CA TYR A 114 1.41 -10.79 13.70
C TYR A 114 2.93 -10.76 13.60
N TYR A 115 3.59 -10.14 14.58
CA TYR A 115 5.03 -9.85 14.50
C TYR A 115 5.87 -11.09 14.71
N GLY A 116 5.51 -11.96 15.65
CA GLY A 116 6.15 -13.27 15.82
C GLY A 116 5.92 -14.17 14.61
N SER A 117 4.69 -14.18 14.05
CA SER A 117 4.34 -14.97 12.86
C SER A 117 5.03 -14.49 11.58
N MET A 118 5.38 -13.22 11.49
CA MET A 118 6.15 -12.63 10.39
C MET A 118 7.66 -12.57 10.68
N ARG A 119 8.14 -13.12 11.78
CA ARG A 119 9.55 -13.04 12.20
C ARG A 119 10.09 -11.62 12.11
N PHE A 120 9.35 -10.69 12.69
CA PHE A 120 9.69 -9.28 12.67
C PHE A 120 11.02 -9.02 13.39
N TYR A 121 11.94 -8.36 12.72
CA TYR A 121 13.20 -7.88 13.28
C TYR A 121 13.36 -6.38 12.99
N ARG A 122 13.90 -5.61 13.95
CA ARG A 122 14.26 -4.20 13.74
C ARG A 122 15.77 -4.06 13.76
N ASP A 123 16.30 -3.46 12.72
CA ASP A 123 17.69 -3.02 12.68
C ASP A 123 17.75 -1.51 12.97
N ASP A 124 18.22 -1.18 14.16
CA ASP A 124 18.35 0.23 14.59
C ASP A 124 19.52 0.95 13.88
N SER A 125 20.48 0.21 13.29
CA SER A 125 21.60 0.82 12.58
C SER A 125 21.21 1.36 11.22
N SER A 126 20.32 0.70 10.51
CA SER A 126 19.76 1.12 9.22
C SER A 126 18.42 1.85 9.36
N ASN A 127 17.82 1.83 10.55
CA ASN A 127 16.45 2.28 10.81
C ASN A 127 15.43 1.62 9.89
N THR A 128 15.58 0.32 9.66
CA THR A 128 14.68 -0.52 8.90
C THR A 128 14.04 -1.59 9.78
N VAL A 129 12.99 -2.20 9.29
CA VAL A 129 12.44 -3.44 9.84
C VAL A 129 12.42 -4.50 8.75
N GLU A 130 12.71 -5.72 9.14
CA GLU A 130 12.69 -6.90 8.30
C GLU A 130 11.52 -7.78 8.71
N ILE A 131 10.79 -8.30 7.74
CA ILE A 131 9.78 -9.33 7.94
C ILE A 131 10.03 -10.53 7.03
N MET A 132 9.83 -11.73 7.57
CA MET A 132 9.85 -12.99 6.83
C MET A 132 8.70 -13.87 7.33
N PRO A 133 7.53 -13.84 6.72
CA PRO A 133 6.40 -14.64 7.16
C PRO A 133 6.73 -16.15 7.18
N ILE A 134 6.24 -16.86 8.20
CA ILE A 134 6.43 -18.32 8.33
C ILE A 134 5.73 -19.06 7.19
N GLN A 135 4.64 -18.51 6.67
CA GLN A 135 3.93 -19.04 5.50
C GLN A 135 4.23 -18.19 4.27
N LYS A 136 4.25 -18.85 3.12
CA LYS A 136 4.51 -18.19 1.84
C LYS A 136 3.47 -17.13 1.48
N GLU A 137 2.23 -17.29 1.91
CA GLU A 137 1.12 -16.43 1.53
C GLU A 137 0.40 -15.91 2.78
N ILE A 138 0.18 -14.60 2.81
CA ILE A 138 -0.62 -13.93 3.82
C ILE A 138 -1.81 -13.24 3.16
N ALA A 139 -2.98 -13.34 3.78
CA ALA A 139 -4.11 -12.49 3.51
C ALA A 139 -4.03 -11.28 4.44
N VAL A 140 -4.13 -10.09 3.87
CA VAL A 140 -4.22 -8.82 4.58
C VAL A 140 -5.64 -8.28 4.39
N ILE A 141 -6.34 -8.10 5.50
CA ILE A 141 -7.70 -7.60 5.54
C ILE A 141 -7.67 -6.20 6.14
N TYR A 142 -8.23 -5.22 5.42
CA TYR A 142 -8.47 -3.88 5.95
C TYR A 142 -9.96 -3.69 6.22
N LYS A 143 -10.31 -3.39 7.50
CA LYS A 143 -11.70 -3.41 7.97
C LYS A 143 -12.37 -2.05 7.99
N ASN A 144 -11.59 -0.97 7.94
CA ASN A 144 -12.11 0.38 8.13
C ASN A 144 -12.71 0.96 6.85
N GLU A 145 -12.58 0.26 5.72
CA GLU A 145 -13.10 0.68 4.44
C GLU A 145 -13.65 -0.49 3.62
N THR A 146 -14.73 -0.25 2.90
CA THR A 146 -15.31 -1.21 1.96
C THR A 146 -14.62 -1.09 0.59
N PRO A 147 -14.53 -2.18 -0.18
CA PRO A 147 -14.03 -2.11 -1.54
C PRO A 147 -14.90 -1.21 -2.41
N SER A 148 -14.29 -0.59 -3.44
CA SER A 148 -15.01 0.21 -4.42
C SER A 148 -16.04 -0.62 -5.19
N THR A 149 -17.14 0.01 -5.62
CA THR A 149 -18.17 -0.65 -6.42
C THR A 149 -17.61 -1.24 -7.71
N LEU A 150 -16.68 -0.53 -8.36
CA LEU A 150 -16.03 -1.01 -9.59
C LEU A 150 -15.20 -2.30 -9.35
N PHE A 151 -14.55 -2.40 -8.19
CA PHE A 151 -13.85 -3.61 -7.80
C PHE A 151 -14.84 -4.77 -7.62
N LEU A 152 -15.93 -4.55 -6.89
CA LEU A 152 -16.95 -5.57 -6.61
C LEU A 152 -17.65 -6.04 -7.88
N ASP A 153 -17.95 -5.15 -8.81
CA ASP A 153 -18.55 -5.48 -10.10
C ASP A 153 -17.63 -6.38 -10.94
N SER A 154 -16.31 -6.19 -10.81
CA SER A 154 -15.29 -6.97 -11.53
C SER A 154 -14.90 -8.26 -10.80
N ASN A 155 -15.14 -8.34 -9.48
CA ASN A 155 -14.72 -9.43 -8.60
C ASN A 155 -15.90 -9.91 -7.74
N ARG A 156 -16.85 -10.61 -8.36
CA ARG A 156 -18.15 -10.98 -7.74
C ARG A 156 -18.05 -11.82 -6.47
N ASP A 157 -16.94 -12.54 -6.31
CA ASP A 157 -16.69 -13.38 -5.13
C ASP A 157 -15.99 -12.61 -3.99
N ALA A 158 -15.65 -11.33 -4.19
CA ALA A 158 -15.02 -10.50 -3.19
C ALA A 158 -16.02 -10.09 -2.10
N SER A 159 -15.53 -9.95 -0.85
CA SER A 159 -16.34 -9.43 0.24
C SER A 159 -16.68 -7.95 0.01
N ALA A 160 -17.94 -7.59 0.24
CA ALA A 160 -18.36 -6.18 0.23
C ALA A 160 -18.15 -5.48 1.59
N ALA A 161 -17.70 -6.22 2.63
CA ALA A 161 -17.59 -5.69 3.99
C ALA A 161 -16.19 -5.16 4.33
N PHE A 162 -15.16 -5.59 3.60
CA PHE A 162 -13.76 -5.24 3.86
C PHE A 162 -12.91 -5.43 2.61
N GLN A 163 -11.79 -4.75 2.56
CA GLN A 163 -10.80 -4.93 1.51
C GLN A 163 -9.91 -6.13 1.86
N LEU A 164 -9.68 -7.01 0.87
CA LEU A 164 -8.83 -8.20 1.00
C LEU A 164 -7.74 -8.16 -0.05
N SER A 165 -6.50 -8.28 0.40
CA SER A 165 -5.33 -8.46 -0.46
C SER A 165 -4.56 -9.70 -0.04
N VAL A 166 -3.89 -10.34 -0.99
CA VAL A 166 -3.02 -11.48 -0.74
C VAL A 166 -1.61 -11.12 -1.17
N VAL A 167 -0.66 -11.29 -0.25
CA VAL A 167 0.76 -11.10 -0.51
C VAL A 167 1.45 -12.44 -0.48
N SER A 168 2.09 -12.80 -1.58
CA SER A 168 2.91 -14.01 -1.71
C SER A 168 4.37 -13.61 -1.69
N PHE A 169 5.17 -14.27 -0.84
CA PHE A 169 6.60 -14.03 -0.66
C PHE A 169 7.41 -15.08 -1.42
N LEU A 170 8.54 -14.69 -1.98
CA LEU A 170 9.51 -15.65 -2.49
C LEU A 170 10.09 -16.48 -1.32
N PRO A 171 10.41 -17.75 -1.53
CA PRO A 171 10.94 -18.62 -0.48
C PRO A 171 12.29 -18.10 0.05
N ASN A 172 12.42 -17.99 1.37
CA ASN A 172 13.61 -17.56 2.10
C ASN A 172 14.08 -16.11 1.85
N GLU A 173 13.24 -15.31 1.18
CA GLU A 173 13.48 -13.88 1.05
C GLU A 173 12.84 -13.11 2.21
N THR A 174 13.45 -12.01 2.59
CA THR A 174 12.96 -11.06 3.58
C THR A 174 12.45 -9.81 2.89
N LEU A 175 11.59 -9.09 3.56
CA LEU A 175 11.13 -7.78 3.09
C LEU A 175 11.61 -6.72 4.07
N ASP A 176 12.52 -5.87 3.63
CA ASP A 176 13.06 -4.75 4.38
C ASP A 176 12.21 -3.51 4.15
N ILE A 177 11.73 -2.90 5.24
CA ILE A 177 10.78 -1.78 5.22
C ILE A 177 11.39 -0.59 5.95
N GLU A 178 11.38 0.58 5.31
CA GLU A 178 11.74 1.87 5.90
C GLU A 178 10.56 2.52 6.65
N GLN A 179 10.87 3.49 7.49
CA GLN A 179 9.89 4.25 8.26
C GLN A 179 8.82 4.93 7.38
N ASN A 180 9.20 5.40 6.19
CA ASN A 180 8.30 6.05 5.24
C ASN A 180 7.37 5.07 4.52
N GLY A 181 7.52 3.75 4.74
CA GLY A 181 6.76 2.68 4.10
C GLY A 181 7.35 2.18 2.78
N PHE A 182 8.52 2.71 2.38
CA PHE A 182 9.26 2.11 1.27
C PHE A 182 9.73 0.71 1.67
N TYR A 183 9.70 -0.22 0.74
CA TYR A 183 10.22 -1.57 0.92
C TYR A 183 11.14 -1.94 -0.24
N PHE A 184 12.23 -2.61 0.13
CA PHE A 184 13.25 -3.05 -0.82
C PHE A 184 12.79 -4.33 -1.52
N GLU A 185 13.49 -4.66 -2.63
CA GLU A 185 13.28 -5.90 -3.39
C GLU A 185 11.79 -6.15 -3.73
N GLN A 186 11.16 -5.15 -4.36
CA GLN A 186 9.74 -5.20 -4.74
C GLN A 186 9.36 -6.43 -5.56
N LYS A 187 10.35 -7.09 -6.20
CA LYS A 187 10.16 -8.31 -6.98
C LYS A 187 10.02 -9.58 -6.14
N ASP A 188 10.35 -9.51 -4.84
CA ASP A 188 10.31 -10.66 -3.92
C ASP A 188 8.90 -10.94 -3.41
N ILE A 189 7.99 -10.03 -3.64
CA ILE A 189 6.58 -10.21 -3.34
C ILE A 189 5.71 -10.11 -4.59
N THR A 190 4.60 -10.84 -4.56
CA THR A 190 3.52 -10.71 -5.54
C THR A 190 2.24 -10.36 -4.79
N ILE A 191 1.52 -9.37 -5.31
CA ILE A 191 0.31 -8.84 -4.69
C ILE A 191 -0.90 -9.17 -5.55
N ASN A 192 -1.96 -9.66 -4.91
CA ASN A 192 -3.25 -9.95 -5.52
C ASN A 192 -4.38 -9.33 -4.68
N GLY A 193 -5.60 -9.31 -5.21
CA GLY A 193 -6.78 -8.77 -4.53
C GLY A 193 -6.88 -7.27 -4.66
N TYR A 194 -7.30 -6.59 -3.58
CA TYR A 194 -7.64 -5.18 -3.63
C TYR A 194 -6.43 -4.29 -3.97
N TRP A 195 -5.26 -4.51 -3.37
CA TRP A 195 -4.05 -3.74 -3.69
C TRP A 195 -3.56 -3.94 -5.15
N ALA A 196 -3.86 -5.08 -5.77
CA ALA A 196 -3.57 -5.26 -7.19
C ALA A 196 -4.58 -4.55 -8.10
N TRP A 197 -5.76 -4.20 -7.58
CA TRP A 197 -6.75 -3.36 -8.24
C TRP A 197 -6.34 -1.90 -8.19
N GLU A 198 -5.88 -1.42 -7.05
CA GLU A 198 -5.23 -0.11 -6.88
C GLU A 198 -3.94 -0.09 -7.69
N LYS A 199 -3.84 0.88 -8.59
CA LYS A 199 -2.71 1.00 -9.51
C LYS A 199 -2.03 2.36 -9.34
N ILE A 200 -1.29 2.78 -10.35
CA ILE A 200 -0.60 4.08 -10.33
C ILE A 200 -1.55 5.25 -10.01
N ALA A 201 -2.85 5.12 -10.36
CA ALA A 201 -3.85 6.15 -10.08
C ALA A 201 -4.11 6.38 -8.58
N ASP A 202 -3.91 5.36 -7.74
CA ASP A 202 -4.14 5.42 -6.30
C ASP A 202 -2.82 5.50 -5.51
N MET A 203 -1.68 5.55 -6.22
CA MET A 203 -0.36 5.59 -5.61
C MET A 203 -0.07 6.96 -5.01
N LEU A 204 0.50 6.96 -3.80
CA LEU A 204 0.96 8.16 -3.09
C LEU A 204 2.49 8.15 -2.93
N PRO A 205 3.11 9.34 -2.80
CA PRO A 205 4.53 9.43 -2.53
C PRO A 205 4.89 8.93 -1.13
N TYR A 206 6.10 8.41 -0.96
CA TYR A 206 6.60 7.91 0.33
C TYR A 206 6.80 9.00 1.39
N ASP A 207 6.73 10.27 1.05
CA ASP A 207 6.73 11.40 1.97
C ASP A 207 5.32 11.96 2.26
N TYR A 208 4.27 11.33 1.71
CA TYR A 208 2.88 11.71 2.00
C TYR A 208 2.62 11.75 3.50
N LYS A 209 1.97 12.82 3.95
CA LYS A 209 1.47 13.00 5.33
C LYS A 209 0.01 13.45 5.27
N ASP A 210 -0.83 12.83 6.08
CA ASP A 210 -2.20 13.30 6.26
C ASP A 210 -2.19 14.67 6.94
N ARG A 211 -2.65 15.69 6.23
CA ARG A 211 -2.68 17.08 6.70
C ARG A 211 -3.77 17.31 7.75
N SER A 212 -4.80 16.45 7.79
CA SER A 212 -5.89 16.56 8.76
C SER A 212 -5.40 16.34 10.21
N THR A 213 -4.39 15.48 10.39
CA THR A 213 -3.81 15.20 11.72
C THR A 213 -2.89 16.32 12.22
N ALA A 214 -2.34 17.15 11.34
CA ALA A 214 -1.46 18.26 11.72
C ALA A 214 -2.22 19.43 12.36
N THR A 215 -3.50 19.62 11.99
CA THR A 215 -4.34 20.71 12.52
C THR A 215 -4.77 20.43 13.97
N GLU A 216 -5.05 19.18 14.32
CA GLU A 216 -5.41 18.79 15.69
C GLU A 216 -4.26 19.01 16.70
N THR A 217 -3.01 18.82 16.26
CA THR A 217 -1.83 18.99 17.14
C THR A 217 -1.55 20.47 17.46
N ILE A 218 -1.94 21.39 16.60
CA ILE A 218 -1.77 22.85 16.81
C ILE A 218 -2.86 23.39 17.74
N GLU A 219 -4.10 22.91 17.65
CA GLU A 219 -5.19 23.36 18.54
C GLU A 219 -4.99 22.91 19.99
N VAL A 220 -4.45 21.73 20.24
CA VAL A 220 -4.15 21.25 21.60
C VAL A 220 -3.03 22.04 22.26
N ASN A 221 -2.06 22.55 21.51
CA ASN A 221 -0.96 23.35 22.05
C ASN A 221 -1.33 24.83 22.31
N THR A 222 -2.35 25.38 21.67
CA THR A 222 -2.80 26.77 21.92
C THR A 222 -3.73 26.92 23.13
N THR A 223 -4.39 25.83 23.55
CA THR A 223 -5.31 25.88 24.72
C THR A 223 -4.59 25.76 26.06
N SER A 224 -3.29 25.41 26.10
CA SER A 224 -2.53 25.22 27.35
C SER A 224 -1.68 26.44 27.80
N VAL A 225 -1.71 27.57 27.09
CA VAL A 225 -0.83 28.72 27.37
C VAL A 225 -1.55 29.88 28.12
N ASN A 226 -2.87 29.82 28.36
CA ASN A 226 -3.64 30.91 28.97
C ASN A 226 -4.20 30.58 30.38
N ALA A 227 -3.37 30.08 31.28
CA ALA A 227 -3.68 30.07 32.71
C ALA A 227 -2.53 30.77 33.48
N ALA A 228 -2.55 32.09 33.56
CA ALA A 228 -1.75 32.85 34.53
C ALA A 228 -2.40 32.76 35.90
N PRO A 229 -1.65 32.55 37.01
CA PRO A 229 -2.20 32.50 38.34
C PRO A 229 -2.58 33.91 38.82
N PRO A 230 -3.63 34.04 39.64
CA PRO A 230 -3.98 35.34 40.24
C PRO A 230 -2.97 35.75 41.31
N VAL A 231 -2.72 37.06 41.41
CA VAL A 231 -1.92 37.77 42.43
C VAL A 231 -2.59 37.68 43.79
#